data_3fae701f6f46776910a7b419afc7a030
#
_entry.id   3fae701f6f46776910a7b419afc7a030
#
_cell.length_a   1.000
_cell.length_b   1.000
_cell.length_c   1.000
_cell.angle_alpha   90.00
_cell.angle_beta   90.00
_cell.angle_gamma   90.00
#
_symmetry.space_group_name_H-M   'P 1'
#
loop_
_entity.id
_entity.type
_entity.pdbx_description
1 polymer ?
#
loop_
_entity_poly.entity_id
_entity_poly.type
_entity_poly.pdbx_seq_one_letter_code
_entity_poly.pdbx_strand_id
1 'polypeptide(L)'
;HTINIADTVADVLSEIKLAENKAKQQHKDNVNRKARNLQMVSMQLAQRMQQLLEDVQGGERRYLQRALDKDLVVRKAAFRKVEMLAVLSVVCVVILLLFIYRDMRKERIYRNYLVQAKAETEKLMAQRERLLLTITHDIKAPAASISGFIELLSDQVSGEKAKAWLSNIQSSANHLLNLVTALLNYHQLENGKIKPQNVSFRPSQLIESCVAERLPQAMEKSLVLECHTQRCGSKMCVADAFRIKQIIDNLVSNALKYTKEGRVVVDAAVVGGGWLTVKVADTGVGMTEEECERVFQAFTRLPGAQGIEGVGLGLSIAKENIKM
;
A
#
# COMPACT_ATOMS: atom_id res chain seq x y z
N HIS A 1 -31.43 -29.22 -4.14
CA HIS A 1 -30.59 -28.31 -3.35
C HIS A 1 -29.70 -27.53 -4.28
N THR A 2 -30.18 -26.38 -4.74
CA THR A 2 -29.36 -25.40 -5.46
C THR A 2 -28.43 -24.73 -4.45
N ILE A 3 -27.17 -25.10 -4.49
CA ILE A 3 -26.15 -24.43 -3.72
C ILE A 3 -26.00 -23.03 -4.35
N ASN A 4 -26.34 -22.02 -3.60
CA ASN A 4 -26.20 -20.63 -4.05
C ASN A 4 -24.68 -20.31 -4.08
N ILE A 5 -24.09 -20.42 -5.27
CA ILE A 5 -22.66 -20.23 -5.51
C ILE A 5 -22.22 -18.82 -5.07
N ALA A 6 -23.12 -17.84 -5.19
CA ALA A 6 -22.85 -16.46 -4.79
C ALA A 6 -22.60 -16.31 -3.29
N ASP A 7 -23.35 -17.03 -2.45
CA ASP A 7 -23.18 -16.99 -1.01
C ASP A 7 -21.87 -17.68 -0.57
N THR A 8 -21.55 -18.80 -1.19
CA THR A 8 -20.30 -19.52 -0.91
C THR A 8 -19.06 -18.70 -1.30
N VAL A 9 -19.14 -17.97 -2.40
CA VAL A 9 -18.09 -17.06 -2.86
C VAL A 9 -17.96 -15.85 -1.95
N ALA A 10 -19.08 -15.29 -1.49
CA ALA A 10 -19.06 -14.17 -0.53
C ALA A 10 -18.42 -14.58 0.79
N ASP A 11 -18.72 -15.78 1.29
CA ASP A 11 -18.13 -16.33 2.50
C ASP A 11 -16.61 -16.53 2.38
N VAL A 12 -16.15 -17.16 1.30
CA VAL A 12 -14.72 -17.36 1.05
C VAL A 12 -13.98 -16.03 0.89
N LEU A 13 -14.56 -15.04 0.19
CA LEU A 13 -13.99 -13.70 0.09
C LEU A 13 -13.94 -12.97 1.44
N SER A 14 -14.95 -13.18 2.30
CA SER A 14 -14.96 -12.61 3.64
C SER A 14 -13.87 -13.23 4.52
N GLU A 15 -13.66 -14.54 4.46
CA GLU A 15 -12.60 -15.24 5.19
C GLU A 15 -11.19 -14.80 4.73
N ILE A 16 -11.00 -14.64 3.43
CA ILE A 16 -9.73 -14.12 2.86
C ILE A 16 -9.44 -12.70 3.38
N LYS A 17 -10.44 -11.79 3.34
CA LYS A 17 -10.30 -10.45 3.90
C LYS A 17 -10.01 -10.45 5.39
N LEU A 18 -10.64 -11.34 6.13
CA LEU A 18 -10.43 -11.46 7.57
C LEU A 18 -9.01 -11.96 7.89
N ALA A 19 -8.53 -12.95 7.14
CA ALA A 19 -7.18 -13.48 7.27
C ALA A 19 -6.11 -12.43 6.90
N GLU A 20 -6.33 -11.67 5.82
CA GLU A 20 -5.45 -10.56 5.41
C GLU A 20 -5.39 -9.46 6.45
N ASN A 21 -6.54 -9.04 6.98
CA ASN A 21 -6.61 -8.03 8.02
C ASN A 21 -5.95 -8.50 9.33
N LYS A 22 -6.14 -9.77 9.71
CA LYS A 22 -5.44 -10.38 10.86
C LYS A 22 -3.93 -10.38 10.69
N ALA A 23 -3.44 -10.78 9.53
CA ALA A 23 -2.00 -10.79 9.24
C ALA A 23 -1.40 -9.36 9.24
N LYS A 24 -2.09 -8.38 8.66
CA LYS A 24 -1.71 -6.96 8.70
C LYS A 24 -1.66 -6.41 10.12
N GLN A 25 -2.66 -6.72 10.93
CA GLN A 25 -2.73 -6.25 12.31
C GLN A 25 -1.62 -6.87 13.16
N GLN A 26 -1.43 -8.18 13.09
CA GLN A 26 -0.35 -8.88 13.79
C GLN A 26 1.03 -8.34 13.43
N HIS A 27 1.23 -8.05 12.15
CA HIS A 27 2.48 -7.45 11.69
C HIS A 27 2.68 -6.05 12.28
N LYS A 28 1.68 -5.18 12.20
CA LYS A 28 1.70 -3.82 12.75
C LYS A 28 1.97 -3.81 14.26
N ASP A 29 1.33 -4.71 14.99
CA ASP A 29 1.50 -4.82 16.44
C ASP A 29 2.91 -5.31 16.82
N ASN A 30 3.48 -6.21 16.04
CA ASN A 30 4.84 -6.71 16.25
C ASN A 30 5.90 -5.64 15.96
N VAL A 31 5.75 -4.88 14.88
CA VAL A 31 6.63 -3.73 14.56
C VAL A 31 6.53 -2.66 15.65
N ASN A 32 5.33 -2.31 16.08
CA ASN A 32 5.11 -1.32 17.13
C ASN A 32 5.68 -1.78 18.49
N ARG A 33 5.61 -3.07 18.81
CA ARG A 33 6.18 -3.64 20.04
C ARG A 33 7.71 -3.58 20.01
N LYS A 34 8.33 -3.89 18.89
CA LYS A 34 9.77 -3.80 18.70
C LYS A 34 10.26 -2.36 18.71
N ALA A 35 9.54 -1.43 18.08
CA ALA A 35 9.84 0.00 18.11
C ALA A 35 9.79 0.58 19.55
N ARG A 36 8.80 0.19 20.36
CA ARG A 36 8.69 0.59 21.77
C ARG A 36 9.84 0.05 22.62
N ASN A 37 10.23 -1.21 22.40
CA ASN A 37 11.40 -1.77 23.10
C ASN A 37 12.69 -1.03 22.77
N LEU A 38 12.86 -0.66 21.53
CA LEU A 38 13.97 0.18 21.07
C LEU A 38 14.00 1.56 21.74
N GLN A 39 12.85 2.23 21.79
CA GLN A 39 12.70 3.52 22.45
C GLN A 39 13.05 3.44 23.95
N MET A 40 12.61 2.38 24.61
CA MET A 40 12.91 2.13 26.02
C MET A 40 14.42 1.93 26.28
N VAL A 41 15.06 1.10 25.45
CA VAL A 41 16.52 0.87 25.54
C VAL A 41 17.30 2.17 25.27
N SER A 42 16.86 3.00 24.29
CA SER A 42 17.51 4.27 24.00
C SER A 42 17.37 5.29 25.12
N MET A 43 16.24 5.32 25.80
CA MET A 43 15.99 6.20 26.92
C MET A 43 16.79 5.80 28.18
N GLN A 44 16.88 4.51 28.49
CA GLN A 44 17.69 3.99 29.60
C GLN A 44 19.19 4.30 29.44
N LEU A 45 19.70 4.28 28.21
CA LEU A 45 21.10 4.62 27.96
C LEU A 45 21.35 6.12 28.10
N ALA A 46 20.46 6.97 27.58
CA ALA A 46 20.57 8.42 27.73
C ALA A 46 20.59 8.83 29.23
N GLN A 47 19.74 8.23 30.05
CA GLN A 47 19.73 8.45 31.50
C GLN A 47 21.02 8.02 32.17
N ARG A 48 21.58 6.85 31.83
CA ARG A 48 22.88 6.40 32.40
C ARG A 48 24.04 7.28 31.96
N MET A 49 23.99 7.80 30.76
CA MET A 49 24.97 8.76 30.24
C MET A 49 24.97 10.05 31.05
N GLN A 50 23.81 10.58 31.35
CA GLN A 50 23.65 11.82 32.12
C GLN A 50 24.11 11.64 33.56
N GLN A 51 23.80 10.53 34.22
CA GLN A 51 24.31 10.20 35.55
C GLN A 51 25.85 10.10 35.59
N LEU A 52 26.47 9.47 34.61
CA LEU A 52 27.93 9.39 34.50
C LEU A 52 28.58 10.76 34.30
N LEU A 53 27.98 11.65 33.54
CA LEU A 53 28.47 13.04 33.37
C LEU A 53 28.35 13.86 34.65
N GLU A 54 27.27 13.73 35.41
CA GLU A 54 27.09 14.40 36.71
C GLU A 54 28.06 13.88 37.75
N ASP A 55 28.35 12.56 37.81
CA ASP A 55 29.34 11.96 38.71
C ASP A 55 30.77 12.42 38.40
N VAL A 56 31.13 12.54 37.12
CA VAL A 56 32.43 13.07 36.71
C VAL A 56 32.57 14.54 37.10
N GLN A 57 31.56 15.36 36.78
CA GLN A 57 31.57 16.79 37.14
C GLN A 57 31.56 17.01 38.66
N GLY A 58 30.80 16.19 39.39
CA GLY A 58 30.79 16.24 40.86
C GLY A 58 32.11 15.77 41.50
N GLY A 59 32.80 14.80 40.87
CA GLY A 59 34.13 14.35 41.22
C GLY A 59 35.19 15.44 40.99
N GLU A 60 35.12 16.08 39.83
CA GLU A 60 36.04 17.16 39.42
C GLU A 60 35.93 18.41 40.32
N ARG A 61 34.70 18.84 40.66
CA ARG A 61 34.46 19.93 41.62
C ARG A 61 35.01 19.63 43.01
N ARG A 62 34.85 18.42 43.53
CA ARG A 62 35.38 17.98 44.82
C ARG A 62 36.91 17.96 44.85
N TYR A 63 37.54 17.62 43.72
CA TYR A 63 38.99 17.65 43.59
C TYR A 63 39.56 19.08 43.65
N LEU A 64 38.99 20.01 42.90
CA LEU A 64 39.36 21.42 42.87
C LEU A 64 39.21 22.09 44.23
N GLN A 65 38.13 21.87 44.95
CA GLN A 65 37.95 22.41 46.32
C GLN A 65 38.99 21.86 47.30
N ARG A 66 39.29 20.55 47.28
CA ARG A 66 40.33 19.97 48.15
C ARG A 66 41.75 20.42 47.80
N ALA A 67 42.02 20.77 46.58
CA ALA A 67 43.29 21.33 46.14
C ALA A 67 43.47 22.77 46.62
N LEU A 68 42.42 23.58 46.64
CA LEU A 68 42.41 24.96 47.14
C LEU A 68 42.54 25.05 48.68
N ASP A 69 41.98 24.08 49.43
CA ASP A 69 41.96 24.08 50.86
C ASP A 69 43.30 23.58 51.49
N LYS A 70 44.19 23.03 50.71
CA LYS A 70 45.43 22.39 51.19
C LYS A 70 46.73 23.12 50.83
N ASP A 71 46.64 24.38 50.59
CA ASP A 71 47.82 25.19 50.15
C ASP A 71 48.83 25.55 51.21
N LEU A 72 49.04 24.73 52.24
CA LEU A 72 49.97 25.03 53.39
C LEU A 72 51.25 24.17 53.44
N VAL A 73 51.45 23.25 52.51
CA VAL A 73 52.74 22.50 52.44
C VAL A 73 53.16 22.34 50.99
N VAL A 74 53.85 23.34 50.47
CA VAL A 74 54.08 23.59 49.04
C VAL A 74 54.59 22.40 48.21
N ARG A 75 55.45 21.54 48.77
CA ARG A 75 55.99 20.41 48.01
C ARG A 75 55.17 19.12 48.08
N LYS A 76 54.63 18.77 49.23
CA LYS A 76 53.75 17.60 49.35
C LYS A 76 52.38 17.82 48.70
N ALA A 77 51.88 19.05 48.70
CA ALA A 77 50.66 19.42 48.08
C ALA A 77 50.76 19.36 46.57
N ALA A 78 51.90 19.75 45.97
CA ALA A 78 52.06 19.65 44.50
C ALA A 78 52.06 18.19 43.97
N PHE A 79 52.77 17.30 44.69
CA PHE A 79 52.82 15.87 44.36
C PHE A 79 51.42 15.21 44.46
N ARG A 80 50.70 15.48 45.57
CA ARG A 80 49.32 14.98 45.71
C ARG A 80 48.40 15.52 44.66
N LYS A 81 48.60 16.77 44.22
CA LYS A 81 47.77 17.35 43.10
C LYS A 81 47.99 16.63 41.78
N VAL A 82 49.26 16.31 41.47
CA VAL A 82 49.60 15.57 40.24
C VAL A 82 49.06 14.12 40.29
N GLU A 83 49.23 13.47 41.46
CA GLU A 83 48.74 12.11 41.66
C GLU A 83 47.21 12.01 41.57
N MET A 84 46.47 12.98 42.16
CA MET A 84 45.03 13.06 42.07
C MET A 84 44.55 13.43 40.65
N LEU A 85 45.28 14.28 39.89
CA LEU A 85 45.00 14.58 38.51
C LEU A 85 45.17 13.34 37.61
N ALA A 86 46.25 12.55 37.88
CA ALA A 86 46.46 11.29 37.16
C ALA A 86 45.35 10.27 37.43
N VAL A 87 44.94 10.13 38.70
CA VAL A 87 43.81 9.25 39.07
C VAL A 87 42.50 9.74 38.44
N LEU A 88 42.22 11.06 38.47
CA LEU A 88 41.02 11.64 37.87
C LEU A 88 41.01 11.44 36.35
N SER A 89 42.16 11.63 35.68
CA SER A 89 42.26 11.40 34.24
C SER A 89 42.02 9.93 33.86
N VAL A 90 42.54 8.98 34.68
CA VAL A 90 42.29 7.55 34.49
C VAL A 90 40.80 7.22 34.70
N VAL A 91 40.21 7.79 35.76
CA VAL A 91 38.75 7.60 36.00
C VAL A 91 37.91 8.17 34.86
N CYS A 92 38.25 9.38 34.38
CA CYS A 92 37.56 9.96 33.22
C CYS A 92 37.70 9.10 31.95
N VAL A 93 38.90 8.58 31.67
CA VAL A 93 39.16 7.67 30.55
C VAL A 93 38.35 6.37 30.71
N VAL A 94 38.33 5.79 31.91
CA VAL A 94 37.54 4.56 32.17
C VAL A 94 36.05 4.83 32.01
N ILE A 95 35.53 5.95 32.49
CA ILE A 95 34.14 6.35 32.33
C ILE A 95 33.81 6.54 30.83
N LEU A 96 34.71 7.21 30.09
CA LEU A 96 34.54 7.45 28.65
C LEU A 96 34.58 6.15 27.84
N LEU A 97 35.48 5.22 28.23
CA LEU A 97 35.55 3.89 27.62
C LEU A 97 34.28 3.04 27.91
N LEU A 98 33.79 3.09 29.15
CA LEU A 98 32.53 2.43 29.52
C LEU A 98 31.32 3.03 28.77
N PHE A 99 31.37 4.35 28.57
CA PHE A 99 30.33 5.05 27.78
C PHE A 99 30.36 4.63 26.32
N ILE A 100 31.54 4.69 25.67
CA ILE A 100 31.70 4.25 24.26
C ILE A 100 31.32 2.76 24.11
N TYR A 101 31.77 1.92 25.04
CA TYR A 101 31.42 0.51 25.02
C TYR A 101 29.90 0.28 25.11
N ARG A 102 29.24 1.07 25.93
CA ARG A 102 27.79 1.01 26.13
C ARG A 102 27.01 1.52 24.94
N ASP A 103 27.48 2.60 24.32
CA ASP A 103 26.89 3.17 23.10
C ASP A 103 27.03 2.21 21.91
N MET A 104 28.22 1.62 21.72
CA MET A 104 28.45 0.59 20.70
C MET A 104 27.59 -0.66 20.94
N ARG A 105 27.38 -1.06 22.17
CA ARG A 105 26.54 -2.21 22.52
C ARG A 105 25.07 -1.96 22.15
N LYS A 106 24.61 -0.74 22.36
CA LYS A 106 23.27 -0.29 22.02
C LYS A 106 23.03 -0.25 20.52
N GLU A 107 23.96 0.36 19.79
CA GLU A 107 23.86 0.44 18.33
C GLU A 107 23.80 -0.96 17.70
N ARG A 108 24.55 -1.92 18.23
CA ARG A 108 24.47 -3.33 17.80
C ARG A 108 23.11 -3.96 18.09
N ILE A 109 22.58 -3.75 19.29
CA ILE A 109 21.25 -4.26 19.67
C ILE A 109 20.18 -3.63 18.77
N TYR A 110 20.24 -2.31 18.57
CA TYR A 110 19.32 -1.58 17.69
C TYR A 110 19.36 -2.08 16.25
N ARG A 111 20.55 -2.24 15.71
CA ARG A 111 20.75 -2.77 14.35
C ARG A 111 20.20 -4.18 14.21
N ASN A 112 20.46 -5.04 15.19
CA ASN A 112 19.93 -6.41 15.18
C ASN A 112 18.40 -6.43 15.26
N TYR A 113 17.79 -5.58 16.09
CA TYR A 113 16.34 -5.45 16.16
C TYR A 113 15.73 -4.95 14.84
N LEU A 114 16.35 -3.97 14.19
CA LEU A 114 15.92 -3.49 12.89
C LEU A 114 15.99 -4.58 11.81
N VAL A 115 17.10 -5.32 11.79
CA VAL A 115 17.30 -6.43 10.85
C VAL A 115 16.25 -7.52 11.08
N GLN A 116 16.00 -7.89 12.33
CA GLN A 116 14.97 -8.88 12.67
C GLN A 116 13.56 -8.40 12.32
N ALA A 117 13.21 -7.16 12.67
CA ALA A 117 11.92 -6.57 12.33
C ALA A 117 11.69 -6.52 10.82
N LYS A 118 12.74 -6.14 10.06
CA LYS A 118 12.69 -6.13 8.59
C LYS A 118 12.50 -7.54 8.03
N ALA A 119 13.28 -8.52 8.51
CA ALA A 119 13.17 -9.91 8.06
C ALA A 119 11.80 -10.51 8.37
N GLU A 120 11.21 -10.19 9.52
CA GLU A 120 9.87 -10.63 9.89
C GLU A 120 8.78 -9.97 9.03
N THR A 121 8.95 -8.68 8.72
CA THR A 121 8.08 -7.95 7.78
C THR A 121 8.12 -8.62 6.40
N GLU A 122 9.31 -8.87 5.88
CA GLU A 122 9.51 -9.51 4.58
C GLU A 122 8.91 -10.92 4.56
N LYS A 123 9.06 -11.69 5.65
CA LYS A 123 8.46 -13.02 5.80
C LYS A 123 6.93 -12.97 5.78
N LEU A 124 6.33 -12.04 6.53
CA LEU A 124 4.87 -11.88 6.57
C LEU A 124 4.32 -11.40 5.23
N MET A 125 5.02 -10.49 4.56
CA MET A 125 4.69 -10.06 3.20
C MET A 125 4.74 -11.22 2.20
N ALA A 126 5.79 -12.05 2.27
CA ALA A 126 5.93 -13.22 1.41
C ALA A 126 4.85 -14.29 1.70
N GLN A 127 4.47 -14.48 2.97
CA GLN A 127 3.38 -15.38 3.34
C GLN A 127 2.03 -14.86 2.82
N ARG A 128 1.75 -13.58 3.01
CA ARG A 128 0.54 -12.92 2.50
C ARG A 128 0.43 -13.07 0.97
N GLU A 129 1.53 -12.84 0.27
CA GLU A 129 1.55 -12.99 -1.19
C GLU A 129 1.29 -14.43 -1.63
N ARG A 130 1.99 -15.38 -1.01
CA ARG A 130 1.80 -16.80 -1.32
C ARG A 130 0.36 -17.25 -1.06
N LEU A 131 -0.24 -16.79 0.04
CA LEU A 131 -1.64 -17.04 0.37
C LEU A 131 -2.58 -16.49 -0.73
N LEU A 132 -2.37 -15.25 -1.15
CA LEU A 132 -3.19 -14.61 -2.19
C LEU A 132 -3.05 -15.32 -3.55
N LEU A 133 -1.83 -15.70 -3.94
CA LEU A 133 -1.60 -16.45 -5.17
C LEU A 133 -2.29 -17.82 -5.14
N THR A 134 -2.19 -18.55 -4.01
CA THR A 134 -2.84 -19.85 -3.84
C THR A 134 -4.36 -19.70 -3.91
N ILE A 135 -4.95 -18.79 -3.14
CA ILE A 135 -6.38 -18.55 -3.14
C ILE A 135 -6.87 -18.12 -4.54
N THR A 136 -6.11 -17.26 -5.22
CA THR A 136 -6.45 -16.84 -6.60
C THR A 136 -6.51 -18.04 -7.53
N HIS A 137 -5.52 -18.92 -7.49
CA HIS A 137 -5.47 -20.14 -8.31
C HIS A 137 -6.63 -21.07 -7.96
N ASP A 138 -6.86 -21.33 -6.67
CA ASP A 138 -7.84 -22.29 -6.18
C ASP A 138 -9.30 -21.83 -6.38
N ILE A 139 -9.53 -20.53 -6.55
CA ILE A 139 -10.84 -19.98 -6.90
C ILE A 139 -10.99 -19.88 -8.44
N LYS A 140 -9.95 -19.52 -9.17
CA LYS A 140 -10.01 -19.34 -10.62
C LYS A 140 -10.34 -20.64 -11.35
N ALA A 141 -9.78 -21.76 -10.90
CA ALA A 141 -9.98 -23.04 -11.53
C ALA A 141 -11.44 -23.54 -11.46
N PRO A 142 -12.11 -23.62 -10.29
CA PRO A 142 -13.53 -24.03 -10.23
C PRO A 142 -14.46 -23.03 -10.91
N ALA A 143 -14.17 -21.72 -10.85
CA ALA A 143 -14.99 -20.73 -11.54
C ALA A 143 -14.89 -20.86 -13.07
N ALA A 144 -13.71 -21.14 -13.61
CA ALA A 144 -13.53 -21.44 -15.02
C ALA A 144 -14.25 -22.74 -15.44
N SER A 145 -14.21 -23.77 -14.57
CA SER A 145 -14.94 -25.03 -14.81
C SER A 145 -16.45 -24.82 -14.83
N ILE A 146 -16.99 -24.03 -13.89
CA ILE A 146 -18.41 -23.65 -13.87
C ILE A 146 -18.77 -22.93 -15.18
N SER A 147 -17.98 -21.96 -15.61
CA SER A 147 -18.21 -21.26 -16.88
C SER A 147 -18.21 -22.20 -18.08
N GLY A 148 -17.27 -23.14 -18.14
CA GLY A 148 -17.20 -24.13 -19.22
C GLY A 148 -18.40 -25.08 -19.23
N PHE A 149 -18.85 -25.58 -18.08
CA PHE A 149 -20.05 -26.40 -18.00
C PHE A 149 -21.32 -25.68 -18.38
N ILE A 150 -21.44 -24.39 -18.03
CA ILE A 150 -22.58 -23.55 -18.43
C ILE A 150 -22.60 -23.37 -19.96
N GLU A 151 -21.45 -23.14 -20.57
CA GLU A 151 -21.31 -23.00 -22.02
C GLU A 151 -21.75 -24.29 -22.72
N LEU A 152 -21.32 -25.47 -22.25
CA LEU A 152 -21.77 -26.77 -22.77
C LEU A 152 -23.26 -27.03 -22.56
N LEU A 153 -23.84 -26.57 -21.46
CA LEU A 153 -25.27 -26.75 -21.16
C LEU A 153 -26.13 -25.76 -21.91
N SER A 154 -25.62 -24.60 -22.28
CA SER A 154 -26.40 -23.55 -22.98
C SER A 154 -27.00 -24.01 -24.31
N ASP A 155 -26.25 -24.88 -25.01
CA ASP A 155 -26.70 -25.45 -26.30
C ASP A 155 -27.73 -26.60 -26.16
N GLN A 156 -27.82 -27.22 -24.98
CA GLN A 156 -28.67 -28.36 -24.71
C GLN A 156 -29.99 -27.99 -24.01
N VAL A 157 -30.05 -26.80 -23.42
CA VAL A 157 -31.19 -26.37 -22.63
C VAL A 157 -32.21 -25.64 -23.48
N SER A 158 -33.44 -26.19 -23.54
CA SER A 158 -34.59 -25.61 -24.20
C SER A 158 -35.51 -24.96 -23.18
N GLY A 159 -35.71 -23.66 -23.26
CA GLY A 159 -36.65 -22.90 -22.43
C GLY A 159 -36.08 -21.60 -21.92
N GLU A 160 -36.83 -20.51 -22.03
CA GLU A 160 -36.42 -19.14 -21.68
C GLU A 160 -35.96 -19.01 -20.21
N LYS A 161 -36.69 -19.64 -19.28
CA LYS A 161 -36.35 -19.60 -17.85
C LYS A 161 -35.00 -20.26 -17.56
N ALA A 162 -34.74 -21.40 -18.17
CA ALA A 162 -33.51 -22.16 -17.97
C ALA A 162 -32.31 -21.45 -18.59
N LYS A 163 -32.48 -20.84 -19.77
CA LYS A 163 -31.45 -19.98 -20.37
C LYS A 163 -31.15 -18.75 -19.53
N ALA A 164 -32.17 -18.12 -18.95
CA ALA A 164 -31.97 -17.00 -18.02
C ALA A 164 -31.19 -17.43 -16.76
N TRP A 165 -31.45 -18.60 -16.20
CA TRP A 165 -30.69 -19.12 -15.08
C TRP A 165 -29.23 -19.40 -15.44
N LEU A 166 -28.99 -20.05 -16.59
CA LEU A 166 -27.61 -20.27 -17.08
C LEU A 166 -26.87 -18.96 -17.29
N SER A 167 -27.50 -17.95 -17.88
CA SER A 167 -26.92 -16.61 -18.05
C SER A 167 -26.57 -15.96 -16.70
N ASN A 168 -27.42 -16.10 -15.69
CA ASN A 168 -27.17 -15.58 -14.35
C ASN A 168 -25.97 -16.28 -13.67
N ILE A 169 -25.88 -17.62 -13.82
CA ILE A 169 -24.76 -18.37 -13.26
C ILE A 169 -23.47 -18.01 -14.00
N GLN A 170 -23.49 -17.87 -15.32
CA GLN A 170 -22.35 -17.42 -16.13
C GLN A 170 -21.86 -16.03 -15.70
N SER A 171 -22.79 -15.09 -15.52
CA SER A 171 -22.49 -13.75 -15.04
C SER A 171 -21.82 -13.79 -13.67
N SER A 172 -22.35 -14.60 -12.75
CA SER A 172 -21.79 -14.77 -11.40
C SER A 172 -20.39 -15.37 -11.41
N ALA A 173 -20.14 -16.39 -12.25
CA ALA A 173 -18.83 -17.01 -12.41
C ALA A 173 -17.81 -16.01 -12.99
N ASN A 174 -18.20 -15.26 -14.01
CA ASN A 174 -17.38 -14.21 -14.61
C ASN A 174 -17.09 -13.08 -13.62
N HIS A 175 -18.06 -12.70 -12.81
CA HIS A 175 -17.88 -11.72 -11.75
C HIS A 175 -16.83 -12.18 -10.73
N LEU A 176 -16.91 -13.43 -10.29
CA LEU A 176 -15.92 -14.02 -9.38
C LEU A 176 -14.50 -14.01 -9.97
N LEU A 177 -14.35 -14.43 -11.23
CA LEU A 177 -13.05 -14.41 -11.92
C LEU A 177 -12.46 -13.00 -11.99
N ASN A 178 -13.30 -12.01 -12.28
CA ASN A 178 -12.90 -10.61 -12.33
C ASN A 178 -12.48 -10.08 -10.94
N LEU A 179 -13.18 -10.47 -9.88
CA LEU A 179 -12.86 -10.13 -8.50
C LEU A 179 -11.48 -10.63 -8.11
N VAL A 180 -11.24 -11.90 -8.32
CA VAL A 180 -9.98 -12.57 -7.95
C VAL A 180 -8.82 -11.99 -8.76
N THR A 181 -9.04 -11.74 -10.05
CA THR A 181 -8.03 -11.13 -10.93
C THR A 181 -7.70 -9.69 -10.51
N ALA A 182 -8.71 -8.90 -10.17
CA ALA A 182 -8.53 -7.53 -9.69
C ALA A 182 -7.77 -7.49 -8.34
N LEU A 183 -8.09 -8.41 -7.43
CA LEU A 183 -7.39 -8.54 -6.15
C LEU A 183 -5.92 -8.86 -6.33
N LEU A 184 -5.60 -9.82 -7.20
CA LEU A 184 -4.22 -10.20 -7.52
C LEU A 184 -3.44 -9.03 -8.12
N ASN A 185 -4.03 -8.36 -9.12
CA ASN A 185 -3.44 -7.21 -9.78
C ASN A 185 -3.17 -6.07 -8.77
N TYR A 186 -4.13 -5.76 -7.91
CA TYR A 186 -3.96 -4.76 -6.86
C TYR A 186 -2.78 -5.10 -5.95
N HIS A 187 -2.71 -6.36 -5.48
CA HIS A 187 -1.65 -6.81 -4.60
C HIS A 187 -0.26 -6.75 -5.25
N GLN A 188 -0.15 -7.13 -6.53
CA GLN A 188 1.10 -7.06 -7.27
C GLN A 188 1.58 -5.62 -7.49
N LEU A 189 0.64 -4.68 -7.74
CA LEU A 189 0.90 -3.26 -7.87
C LEU A 189 1.35 -2.65 -6.52
N GLU A 190 0.61 -2.92 -5.45
CA GLU A 190 0.92 -2.42 -4.09
C GLU A 190 2.33 -2.82 -3.64
N ASN A 191 2.79 -4.01 -4.01
CA ASN A 191 4.12 -4.50 -3.66
C ASN A 191 5.23 -4.11 -4.66
N GLY A 192 4.94 -3.29 -5.66
CA GLY A 192 5.93 -2.83 -6.64
C GLY A 192 6.55 -3.96 -7.48
N LYS A 193 5.87 -5.12 -7.60
CA LYS A 193 6.37 -6.29 -8.35
C LYS A 193 6.17 -6.19 -9.84
N ILE A 194 5.32 -5.27 -10.27
CA ILE A 194 5.08 -5.01 -11.67
C ILE A 194 6.05 -3.95 -12.15
N LYS A 195 6.82 -4.28 -13.16
CA LYS A 195 7.70 -3.32 -13.84
C LYS A 195 6.94 -2.72 -15.03
N PRO A 196 6.95 -1.38 -15.20
CA PRO A 196 6.29 -0.75 -16.33
C PRO A 196 6.92 -1.20 -17.65
N GLN A 197 6.08 -1.48 -18.64
CA GLN A 197 6.49 -1.83 -20.00
C GLN A 197 6.36 -0.59 -20.88
N ASN A 198 7.42 0.17 -20.99
CA ASN A 198 7.43 1.37 -21.79
C ASN A 198 7.41 1.04 -23.29
N VAL A 199 6.33 1.41 -23.96
CA VAL A 199 6.15 1.27 -25.41
C VAL A 199 5.80 2.63 -26.01
N SER A 200 6.14 2.81 -27.29
CA SER A 200 5.75 4.02 -28.02
C SER A 200 4.31 3.88 -28.50
N PHE A 201 3.45 4.85 -28.18
CA PHE A 201 2.04 4.82 -28.55
C PHE A 201 1.51 6.24 -28.83
N ARG A 202 0.36 6.31 -29.50
CA ARG A 202 -0.38 7.55 -29.70
C ARG A 202 -1.48 7.70 -28.64
N PRO A 203 -1.41 8.70 -27.76
CA PRO A 203 -2.42 8.89 -26.71
C PRO A 203 -3.83 9.06 -27.25
N SER A 204 -4.03 9.81 -28.35
CA SER A 204 -5.35 9.97 -28.96
C SER A 204 -5.98 8.63 -29.34
N GLN A 205 -5.22 7.78 -30.04
CA GLN A 205 -5.73 6.46 -30.49
C GLN A 205 -6.04 5.55 -29.30
N LEU A 206 -5.17 5.53 -28.30
CA LEU A 206 -5.38 4.72 -27.08
C LEU A 206 -6.67 5.12 -26.37
N ILE A 207 -6.86 6.43 -26.16
CA ILE A 207 -8.03 6.95 -25.43
C ILE A 207 -9.32 6.75 -26.23
N GLU A 208 -9.29 7.03 -27.53
CA GLU A 208 -10.42 6.78 -28.42
C GLU A 208 -10.83 5.31 -28.45
N SER A 209 -9.86 4.37 -28.44
CA SER A 209 -10.18 2.94 -28.36
C SER A 209 -10.82 2.56 -27.03
N CYS A 210 -10.34 3.09 -25.90
CA CYS A 210 -10.95 2.85 -24.58
C CYS A 210 -12.41 3.34 -24.53
N VAL A 211 -12.66 4.53 -25.09
CA VAL A 211 -14.01 5.11 -25.12
C VAL A 211 -14.91 4.33 -26.06
N ALA A 212 -14.42 3.95 -27.24
CA ALA A 212 -15.18 3.17 -28.22
C ALA A 212 -15.60 1.79 -27.66
N GLU A 213 -14.74 1.12 -26.91
CA GLU A 213 -15.06 -0.14 -26.22
C GLU A 213 -16.21 0.00 -25.21
N ARG A 214 -16.46 1.19 -24.68
CA ARG A 214 -17.51 1.51 -23.70
C ARG A 214 -18.78 2.07 -24.29
N LEU A 215 -18.79 2.37 -25.59
CA LEU A 215 -19.94 2.95 -26.29
C LEU A 215 -21.20 2.08 -26.19
N PRO A 216 -21.15 0.75 -26.35
CA PRO A 216 -22.35 -0.09 -26.20
C PRO A 216 -22.98 0.04 -24.81
N GLN A 217 -22.17 0.09 -23.75
CA GLN A 217 -22.64 0.26 -22.38
C GLN A 217 -23.28 1.63 -22.14
N ALA A 218 -22.75 2.69 -22.77
CA ALA A 218 -23.36 4.02 -22.73
C ALA A 218 -24.69 4.05 -23.45
N MET A 219 -24.77 3.44 -24.63
CA MET A 219 -26.01 3.33 -25.43
C MET A 219 -27.13 2.56 -24.71
N GLU A 220 -26.77 1.44 -24.04
CA GLU A 220 -27.74 0.67 -23.25
C GLU A 220 -28.38 1.50 -22.14
N LYS A 221 -27.62 2.44 -21.57
CA LYS A 221 -28.08 3.37 -20.53
C LYS A 221 -28.65 4.68 -21.10
N SER A 222 -28.67 4.86 -22.40
CA SER A 222 -29.06 6.12 -23.05
C SER A 222 -28.23 7.33 -22.60
N LEU A 223 -26.94 7.10 -22.29
CA LEU A 223 -26.01 8.14 -21.90
C LEU A 223 -25.23 8.65 -23.11
N VAL A 224 -24.95 9.96 -23.12
CA VAL A 224 -24.06 10.56 -24.11
C VAL A 224 -22.61 10.36 -23.65
N LEU A 225 -21.79 9.70 -24.47
CA LEU A 225 -20.36 9.48 -24.22
C LEU A 225 -19.55 10.27 -25.25
N GLU A 226 -18.83 11.30 -24.80
CA GLU A 226 -18.02 12.19 -25.63
C GLU A 226 -16.53 11.97 -25.37
N CYS A 227 -15.71 12.09 -26.42
CA CYS A 227 -14.27 11.95 -26.35
C CYS A 227 -13.58 13.08 -27.10
N HIS A 228 -12.77 13.87 -26.40
CA HIS A 228 -12.05 15.01 -26.96
C HIS A 228 -10.54 14.78 -26.84
N THR A 229 -9.90 14.38 -27.93
CA THR A 229 -8.46 14.07 -28.01
C THR A 229 -7.67 15.06 -28.88
N GLN A 230 -8.31 16.09 -29.43
CA GLN A 230 -7.70 17.04 -30.35
C GLN A 230 -6.45 17.72 -29.77
N ARG A 231 -6.39 17.93 -28.46
CA ARG A 231 -5.27 18.53 -27.74
C ARG A 231 -4.09 17.57 -27.53
N CYS A 232 -4.24 16.29 -27.85
CA CYS A 232 -3.14 15.33 -27.92
C CYS A 232 -2.33 15.49 -29.22
N GLY A 233 -2.97 15.94 -30.29
CA GLY A 233 -2.36 16.02 -31.62
C GLY A 233 -1.88 14.66 -32.13
N SER A 234 -0.88 14.68 -33.00
CA SER A 234 -0.23 13.47 -33.53
C SER A 234 1.00 13.03 -32.73
N LYS A 235 1.15 13.53 -31.49
CA LYS A 235 2.32 13.24 -30.64
C LYS A 235 2.38 11.76 -30.27
N MET A 236 3.62 11.24 -30.29
CA MET A 236 3.95 9.93 -29.74
C MET A 236 4.42 10.10 -28.31
N CYS A 237 3.98 9.22 -27.42
CA CYS A 237 4.45 9.14 -26.05
C CYS A 237 5.11 7.77 -25.80
N VAL A 238 6.02 7.71 -24.82
CA VAL A 238 6.65 6.48 -24.38
C VAL A 238 6.28 6.26 -22.92
N ALA A 239 5.46 5.28 -22.67
CA ALA A 239 5.02 4.87 -21.33
C ALA A 239 4.38 3.46 -21.40
N ASP A 240 3.88 2.96 -20.30
CA ASP A 240 3.11 1.72 -20.27
C ASP A 240 1.68 1.94 -20.74
N ALA A 241 1.47 1.75 -22.04
CA ALA A 241 0.18 1.94 -22.68
C ALA A 241 -0.92 1.04 -22.08
N PHE A 242 -0.56 -0.19 -21.66
CA PHE A 242 -1.51 -1.11 -21.03
C PHE A 242 -2.01 -0.58 -19.68
N ARG A 243 -1.11 -0.03 -18.86
CA ARG A 243 -1.48 0.57 -17.57
C ARG A 243 -2.30 1.83 -17.73
N ILE A 244 -1.94 2.67 -18.69
CA ILE A 244 -2.74 3.86 -19.03
C ILE A 244 -4.14 3.45 -19.49
N LYS A 245 -4.26 2.45 -20.37
CA LYS A 245 -5.57 1.89 -20.75
C LYS A 245 -6.37 1.44 -19.53
N GLN A 246 -5.76 0.70 -18.61
CA GLN A 246 -6.40 0.22 -17.39
C GLN A 246 -6.90 1.35 -16.49
N ILE A 247 -6.14 2.45 -16.37
CA ILE A 247 -6.56 3.64 -15.63
C ILE A 247 -7.80 4.26 -16.28
N ILE A 248 -7.76 4.48 -17.60
CA ILE A 248 -8.86 5.09 -18.35
C ILE A 248 -10.11 4.22 -18.29
N ASP A 249 -9.97 2.92 -18.51
CA ASP A 249 -11.07 1.95 -18.41
C ASP A 249 -11.75 1.97 -17.03
N ASN A 250 -10.97 2.05 -15.96
CA ASN A 250 -11.50 2.15 -14.61
C ASN A 250 -12.28 3.47 -14.38
N LEU A 251 -11.74 4.59 -14.87
CA LEU A 251 -12.39 5.89 -14.73
C LEU A 251 -13.69 5.98 -15.55
N VAL A 252 -13.64 5.59 -16.84
CA VAL A 252 -14.80 5.64 -17.73
C VAL A 252 -15.89 4.65 -17.29
N SER A 253 -15.50 3.44 -16.90
CA SER A 253 -16.44 2.45 -16.36
C SER A 253 -17.14 2.95 -15.10
N ASN A 254 -16.42 3.61 -14.19
CA ASN A 254 -17.04 4.19 -13.00
C ASN A 254 -17.99 5.34 -13.38
N ALA A 255 -17.56 6.27 -14.24
CA ALA A 255 -18.42 7.34 -14.72
C ALA A 255 -19.75 6.80 -15.31
N LEU A 256 -19.68 5.81 -16.19
CA LEU A 256 -20.88 5.17 -16.77
C LEU A 256 -21.72 4.40 -15.74
N LYS A 257 -21.10 3.82 -14.72
CA LYS A 257 -21.81 3.10 -13.64
C LYS A 257 -22.62 4.03 -12.77
N TYR A 258 -22.06 5.17 -12.39
CA TYR A 258 -22.65 6.09 -11.42
C TYR A 258 -23.47 7.21 -12.06
N THR A 259 -23.48 7.28 -13.39
CA THR A 259 -24.39 8.16 -14.15
C THR A 259 -25.64 7.39 -14.54
N LYS A 260 -26.81 7.90 -14.16
CA LYS A 260 -28.11 7.33 -14.54
C LYS A 260 -28.64 7.98 -15.82
N GLU A 261 -28.52 9.29 -15.92
CA GLU A 261 -28.98 10.11 -17.04
C GLU A 261 -27.96 11.24 -17.29
N GLY A 262 -27.85 11.67 -18.54
CA GLY A 262 -26.96 12.76 -18.92
C GLY A 262 -25.75 12.30 -19.73
N ARG A 263 -24.55 12.71 -19.36
CA ARG A 263 -23.35 12.49 -20.18
C ARG A 263 -22.09 12.17 -19.38
N VAL A 264 -21.17 11.52 -20.08
CA VAL A 264 -19.78 11.31 -19.65
C VAL A 264 -18.86 11.90 -20.71
N VAL A 265 -17.92 12.75 -20.31
CA VAL A 265 -16.99 13.43 -21.20
C VAL A 265 -15.56 13.05 -20.83
N VAL A 266 -14.80 12.60 -21.81
CA VAL A 266 -13.37 12.26 -21.67
C VAL A 266 -12.56 13.30 -22.43
N ASP A 267 -11.87 14.17 -21.73
CA ASP A 267 -10.95 15.17 -22.29
C ASP A 267 -9.51 14.73 -22.11
N ALA A 268 -8.74 14.78 -23.18
CA ALA A 268 -7.32 14.44 -23.12
C ALA A 268 -6.46 15.48 -23.81
N ALA A 269 -5.29 15.73 -23.21
CA ALA A 269 -4.31 16.68 -23.72
C ALA A 269 -2.88 16.23 -23.39
N VAL A 270 -1.95 16.48 -24.32
CA VAL A 270 -0.51 16.43 -24.02
C VAL A 270 -0.05 17.84 -23.78
N VAL A 271 0.21 18.18 -22.51
CA VAL A 271 0.60 19.54 -22.05
C VAL A 271 2.12 19.68 -21.91
N GLY A 272 2.58 20.88 -21.63
CA GLY A 272 4.00 21.25 -21.58
C GLY A 272 4.88 20.26 -20.84
N GLY A 273 6.02 19.88 -21.45
CA GLY A 273 6.95 18.89 -20.87
C GLY A 273 6.63 17.44 -21.19
N GLY A 274 5.59 17.14 -22.01
CA GLY A 274 5.26 15.75 -22.42
C GLY A 274 4.30 15.02 -21.48
N TRP A 275 3.61 15.75 -20.59
CA TRP A 275 2.63 15.17 -19.69
C TRP A 275 1.30 14.88 -20.39
N LEU A 276 0.84 13.62 -20.31
CA LEU A 276 -0.50 13.24 -20.72
C LEU A 276 -1.48 13.52 -19.57
N THR A 277 -2.44 14.43 -19.82
CA THR A 277 -3.53 14.72 -18.90
C THR A 277 -4.81 14.12 -19.45
N VAL A 278 -5.50 13.32 -18.66
CA VAL A 278 -6.83 12.75 -18.98
C VAL A 278 -7.81 13.16 -17.89
N LYS A 279 -8.91 13.78 -18.29
CA LYS A 279 -10.00 14.17 -17.40
C LYS A 279 -11.27 13.41 -17.83
N VAL A 280 -11.88 12.71 -16.90
CA VAL A 280 -13.19 12.09 -17.07
C VAL A 280 -14.18 12.85 -16.20
N ALA A 281 -15.19 13.43 -16.84
CA ALA A 281 -16.26 14.18 -16.16
C ALA A 281 -17.60 13.48 -16.42
N ASP A 282 -18.37 13.29 -15.37
CA ASP A 282 -19.69 12.69 -15.42
C ASP A 282 -20.75 13.61 -14.79
N THR A 283 -22.01 13.37 -15.12
CA THR A 283 -23.18 14.06 -14.55
C THR A 283 -23.93 13.17 -13.54
N GLY A 284 -23.20 12.25 -12.91
CA GLY A 284 -23.73 11.27 -11.97
C GLY A 284 -24.06 11.84 -10.60
N VAL A 285 -24.15 10.95 -9.63
CA VAL A 285 -24.55 11.30 -8.24
C VAL A 285 -23.55 12.20 -7.49
N GLY A 286 -22.33 12.32 -7.98
CA GLY A 286 -21.26 13.04 -7.32
C GLY A 286 -20.78 12.38 -6.01
N MET A 287 -19.86 13.04 -5.32
CA MET A 287 -19.27 12.58 -4.07
C MET A 287 -19.07 13.78 -3.13
N THR A 288 -19.22 13.56 -1.83
CA THR A 288 -18.83 14.52 -0.82
C THR A 288 -17.31 14.62 -0.71
N GLU A 289 -16.79 15.65 -0.06
CA GLU A 289 -15.35 15.84 0.14
C GLU A 289 -14.73 14.66 0.91
N GLU A 290 -15.40 14.18 1.94
CA GLU A 290 -14.99 13.00 2.71
C GLU A 290 -15.01 11.71 1.87
N GLU A 291 -15.96 11.57 0.97
CA GLU A 291 -16.03 10.43 0.04
C GLU A 291 -14.91 10.48 -0.99
N CYS A 292 -14.55 11.68 -1.48
CA CYS A 292 -13.43 11.86 -2.41
C CYS A 292 -12.09 11.44 -1.81
N GLU A 293 -11.86 11.64 -0.51
CA GLU A 293 -10.65 11.17 0.17
C GLU A 293 -10.60 9.64 0.30
N ARG A 294 -11.75 9.01 0.48
CA ARG A 294 -11.88 7.57 0.75
C ARG A 294 -12.02 6.71 -0.50
N VAL A 295 -12.50 7.27 -1.61
CA VAL A 295 -12.83 6.51 -2.83
C VAL A 295 -11.63 5.79 -3.46
N PHE A 296 -10.40 6.22 -3.16
CA PHE A 296 -9.16 5.58 -3.62
C PHE A 296 -8.65 4.49 -2.67
N GLN A 297 -9.33 4.24 -1.55
CA GLN A 297 -8.97 3.13 -0.65
C GLN A 297 -9.52 1.82 -1.24
N ALA A 298 -8.70 0.77 -1.19
CA ALA A 298 -9.11 -0.55 -1.68
C ALA A 298 -10.35 -1.06 -0.93
N PHE A 299 -11.25 -1.72 -1.66
CA PHE A 299 -12.51 -2.28 -1.16
C PHE A 299 -13.51 -1.25 -0.62
N THR A 300 -13.29 0.03 -0.88
CA THR A 300 -14.23 1.09 -0.47
C THR A 300 -15.38 1.17 -1.47
N ARG A 301 -16.61 1.12 -0.94
CA ARG A 301 -17.84 1.38 -1.68
C ARG A 301 -18.60 2.48 -0.95
N LEU A 302 -19.02 3.49 -1.70
CA LEU A 302 -19.75 4.62 -1.15
C LEU A 302 -21.22 4.24 -0.93
N PRO A 303 -21.95 4.88 0.00
CA PRO A 303 -23.36 4.59 0.28
C PRO A 303 -24.27 4.68 -0.94
N GLY A 304 -23.97 5.59 -1.87
CA GLY A 304 -24.70 5.74 -3.15
C GLY A 304 -24.48 4.61 -4.16
N ALA A 305 -23.59 3.65 -3.87
CA ALA A 305 -23.25 2.53 -4.75
C ALA A 305 -24.06 1.25 -4.45
N GLN A 306 -25.10 1.31 -3.61
CA GLN A 306 -25.95 0.16 -3.32
C GLN A 306 -26.69 -0.31 -4.59
N GLY A 307 -26.55 -1.60 -4.93
CA GLY A 307 -27.15 -2.18 -6.14
C GLY A 307 -26.30 -2.02 -7.42
N ILE A 308 -25.18 -1.29 -7.40
CA ILE A 308 -24.27 -1.16 -8.53
C ILE A 308 -23.16 -2.19 -8.40
N GLU A 309 -22.93 -3.02 -9.40
CA GLU A 309 -21.86 -4.03 -9.40
C GLU A 309 -20.47 -3.41 -9.28
N GLY A 310 -19.65 -3.94 -8.37
CA GLY A 310 -18.26 -3.54 -8.24
C GLY A 310 -17.62 -3.91 -6.91
N VAL A 311 -16.31 -4.14 -6.92
CA VAL A 311 -15.48 -4.61 -5.79
C VAL A 311 -14.93 -3.48 -4.95
N GLY A 312 -14.93 -2.24 -5.47
CA GLY A 312 -14.22 -1.13 -4.85
C GLY A 312 -12.70 -1.16 -5.05
N LEU A 313 -12.21 -1.86 -6.10
CA LEU A 313 -10.78 -1.93 -6.43
C LEU A 313 -10.37 -1.06 -7.62
N GLY A 314 -11.30 -0.65 -8.48
CA GLY A 314 -10.97 0.06 -9.73
C GLY A 314 -10.17 1.33 -9.53
N LEU A 315 -10.62 2.23 -8.64
CA LEU A 315 -9.92 3.49 -8.37
C LEU A 315 -8.61 3.29 -7.58
N SER A 316 -8.54 2.31 -6.69
CA SER A 316 -7.28 1.99 -6.01
C SER A 316 -6.25 1.41 -6.97
N ILE A 317 -6.64 0.55 -7.92
CA ILE A 317 -5.78 0.07 -9.01
C ILE A 317 -5.31 1.22 -9.90
N ALA A 318 -6.21 2.14 -10.26
CA ALA A 318 -5.85 3.33 -11.03
C ALA A 318 -4.80 4.18 -10.29
N LYS A 319 -4.98 4.40 -8.99
CA LYS A 319 -4.05 5.13 -8.14
C LYS A 319 -2.67 4.45 -8.07
N GLU A 320 -2.62 3.14 -7.91
CA GLU A 320 -1.34 2.41 -7.85
C GLU A 320 -0.63 2.40 -9.21
N ASN A 321 -1.37 2.27 -10.32
CA ASN A 321 -0.81 2.38 -11.67
C ASN A 321 -0.20 3.77 -11.96
N ILE A 322 -0.76 4.86 -11.40
CA ILE A 322 -0.22 6.23 -11.57
C ILE A 322 1.09 6.43 -10.79
N LYS A 323 1.31 5.68 -9.70
CA LYS A 323 2.53 5.77 -8.90
C LYS A 323 3.75 5.08 -9.54
N MET A 324 3.50 4.19 -10.49
CA MET A 324 4.55 3.49 -11.25
C MET A 324 5.29 4.43 -12.20
#